data_7981e0ee33f2b42bd5e31fe972242163
#
_entry.id   7981e0ee33f2b42bd5e31fe972242163
#
_cell.length_a   1.000
_cell.length_b   1.000
_cell.length_c   1.000
_cell.angle_alpha   90.00
_cell.angle_beta   90.00
_cell.angle_gamma   90.00
#
_symmetry.space_group_name_H-M   'P 1'
#
loop_
_entity.id
_entity.type
_entity.pdbx_description
1 polymer ?
#
loop_
_entity_poly.entity_id
_entity_poly.type
_entity_poly.pdbx_seq_one_letter_code
_entity_poly.pdbx_strand_id
1 'polypeptide(L)'
;MINLAAMRLFYFPKTKPGEPQQVITHPIGIGRVGWRTPEGNTRIVSKTAAPAWTPTAAIRKEHAADGDPLPKVVPPGPDNPMGTHVLRLGWPEYAIHGTDKPPSIGLRGTHGCLRMYPEDIVGIYDAVPVGAPVTVVNQPFLVGWRGDTLVMQTYPVLEDEKRKPHQRTDQLINRARKSMQGGYGARANVAVNQALVAEITQNPRAVAVPISTGNLTLQQYLAAAPRVANRLPQNATWDGDMRRQLKAADLMKKAAAP
;
A
#
# COMPACT_ATOMS: atom_id res chain seq x y z
N MET A 1 -4.08 -0.62 8.14
CA MET A 1 -3.61 0.71 7.72
C MET A 1 -3.20 0.66 6.25
N ILE A 2 -3.47 1.72 5.50
CA ILE A 2 -3.10 1.84 4.09
C ILE A 2 -2.32 3.15 3.94
N ASN A 3 -1.11 3.09 3.37
CA ASN A 3 -0.35 4.30 3.05
C ASN A 3 -0.28 4.48 1.53
N LEU A 4 -0.97 5.49 1.03
CA LEU A 4 -1.10 5.76 -0.41
C LEU A 4 0.25 6.10 -1.05
N ALA A 5 1.08 6.92 -0.40
CA ALA A 5 2.40 7.25 -0.92
C ALA A 5 3.33 6.03 -1.02
N ALA A 6 3.18 5.08 -0.10
CA ALA A 6 3.94 3.82 -0.12
C ALA A 6 3.33 2.79 -1.07
N MET A 7 2.09 3.01 -1.55
CA MET A 7 1.28 2.02 -2.28
C MET A 7 1.29 0.67 -1.58
N ARG A 8 1.04 0.69 -0.24
CA ARG A 8 1.06 -0.51 0.59
C ARG A 8 -0.09 -0.55 1.60
N LEU A 9 -0.63 -1.75 1.75
CA LEU A 9 -1.52 -2.13 2.83
C LEU A 9 -0.69 -2.81 3.93
N PHE A 10 -1.01 -2.50 5.19
CA PHE A 10 -0.42 -3.10 6.39
C PHE A 10 -1.56 -3.66 7.24
N TYR A 11 -1.58 -4.96 7.42
CA TYR A 11 -2.49 -5.66 8.30
C TYR A 11 -1.77 -6.00 9.60
N PHE A 12 -2.38 -5.67 10.71
CA PHE A 12 -1.90 -5.93 12.07
C PHE A 12 -2.82 -6.98 12.69
N PRO A 13 -2.49 -8.27 12.59
CA PRO A 13 -3.28 -9.30 13.24
C PRO A 13 -3.27 -9.11 14.76
N LYS A 14 -4.32 -9.60 15.43
CA LYS A 14 -4.34 -9.61 16.88
C LYS A 14 -3.22 -10.52 17.40
N THR A 15 -2.44 -10.02 18.35
CA THR A 15 -1.38 -10.77 19.06
C THR A 15 -1.80 -11.00 20.49
N LYS A 16 -1.23 -12.02 21.14
CA LYS A 16 -1.42 -12.24 22.57
C LYS A 16 -0.63 -11.19 23.38
N PRO A 17 -1.06 -10.88 24.60
CA PRO A 17 -0.27 -10.02 25.48
C PRO A 17 1.17 -10.54 25.64
N GLY A 18 2.16 -9.67 25.45
CA GLY A 18 3.58 -10.00 25.53
C GLY A 18 4.22 -10.54 24.25
N GLU A 19 3.44 -10.88 23.22
CA GLU A 19 3.97 -11.24 21.91
C GLU A 19 4.27 -9.98 21.07
N PRO A 20 5.34 -9.97 20.26
CA PRO A 20 5.62 -8.90 19.33
C PRO A 20 4.46 -8.71 18.32
N GLN A 21 4.09 -7.45 18.07
CA GLN A 21 3.09 -7.16 17.03
C GLN A 21 3.60 -7.58 15.65
N GLN A 22 2.88 -8.49 15.03
CA GLN A 22 3.12 -8.88 13.65
C GLN A 22 2.54 -7.86 12.67
N VAL A 23 3.19 -7.70 11.54
CA VAL A 23 2.70 -6.88 10.42
C VAL A 23 2.78 -7.69 9.14
N ILE A 24 1.63 -7.86 8.48
CA ILE A 24 1.54 -8.43 7.15
C ILE A 24 1.35 -7.27 6.18
N THR A 25 2.14 -7.23 5.10
CA THR A 25 2.09 -6.10 4.18
C THR A 25 2.04 -6.55 2.73
N HIS A 26 1.19 -5.88 1.95
CA HIS A 26 0.99 -6.15 0.54
C HIS A 26 1.13 -4.88 -0.28
N PRO A 27 1.72 -4.95 -1.48
CA PRO A 27 1.66 -3.85 -2.44
C PRO A 27 0.21 -3.68 -2.94
N ILE A 28 -0.16 -2.46 -3.28
CA ILE A 28 -1.49 -2.14 -3.78
C ILE A 28 -1.44 -1.18 -4.96
N GLY A 29 -2.43 -1.25 -5.85
CA GLY A 29 -2.75 -0.18 -6.78
C GLY A 29 -3.72 0.81 -6.14
N ILE A 30 -3.60 2.10 -6.47
CA ILE A 30 -4.39 3.19 -5.88
C ILE A 30 -5.08 4.04 -6.94
N GLY A 31 -5.94 4.95 -6.49
CA GLY A 31 -6.62 5.93 -7.34
C GLY A 31 -5.65 6.79 -8.15
N ARG A 32 -5.95 6.97 -9.45
CA ARG A 32 -5.21 7.87 -10.34
C ARG A 32 -5.53 9.34 -10.02
N VAL A 33 -4.78 10.25 -10.61
CA VAL A 33 -5.06 11.68 -10.54
C VAL A 33 -6.50 11.95 -11.01
N GLY A 34 -7.24 12.77 -10.26
CA GLY A 34 -8.67 13.01 -10.52
C GLY A 34 -9.63 11.98 -9.90
N TRP A 35 -9.14 10.79 -9.52
CA TRP A 35 -9.91 9.72 -8.87
C TRP A 35 -9.24 9.28 -7.57
N ARG A 36 -8.99 10.24 -6.69
CA ARG A 36 -8.21 10.05 -5.47
C ARG A 36 -8.91 9.08 -4.50
N THR A 37 -8.15 8.15 -3.95
CA THR A 37 -8.58 7.38 -2.77
C THR A 37 -8.67 8.33 -1.57
N PRO A 38 -9.78 8.37 -0.80
CA PRO A 38 -9.90 9.22 0.37
C PRO A 38 -8.90 8.86 1.47
N GLU A 39 -8.46 9.87 2.22
CA GLU A 39 -7.71 9.69 3.46
C GLU A 39 -8.65 9.79 4.67
N GLY A 40 -8.32 9.10 5.75
CA GLY A 40 -9.07 9.12 7.00
C GLY A 40 -9.35 7.73 7.56
N ASN A 41 -10.34 7.66 8.44
CA ASN A 41 -10.74 6.42 9.10
C ASN A 41 -12.05 5.89 8.53
N THR A 42 -12.10 4.60 8.31
CA THR A 42 -13.29 3.85 7.90
C THR A 42 -13.22 2.45 8.48
N ARG A 43 -14.05 1.54 8.00
CA ARG A 43 -14.07 0.13 8.40
C ARG A 43 -14.49 -0.75 7.24
N ILE A 44 -14.23 -2.04 7.35
CA ILE A 44 -14.82 -3.05 6.45
C ILE A 44 -16.29 -3.21 6.80
N VAL A 45 -17.18 -3.00 5.84
CA VAL A 45 -18.64 -3.09 6.05
C VAL A 45 -19.24 -4.38 5.46
N SER A 46 -18.62 -4.94 4.43
CA SER A 46 -19.03 -6.23 3.86
C SER A 46 -17.88 -6.87 3.09
N LYS A 47 -18.01 -8.18 2.86
CA LYS A 47 -17.07 -9.02 2.12
C LYS A 47 -17.83 -9.84 1.10
N THR A 48 -17.28 -10.00 -0.11
CA THR A 48 -17.93 -10.78 -1.18
C THR A 48 -16.85 -11.56 -1.93
N ALA A 49 -17.02 -12.88 -2.03
CA ALA A 49 -16.29 -13.74 -2.94
C ALA A 49 -17.02 -13.77 -4.29
N ALA A 50 -16.28 -13.96 -5.38
CA ALA A 50 -16.81 -13.94 -6.75
C ALA A 50 -17.78 -12.77 -7.01
N PRO A 51 -17.34 -11.51 -6.84
CA PRO A 51 -18.22 -10.35 -6.94
C PRO A 51 -18.65 -10.10 -8.39
N ALA A 52 -19.91 -9.71 -8.60
CA ALA A 52 -20.28 -8.96 -9.79
C ALA A 52 -19.84 -7.50 -9.63
N TRP A 53 -19.45 -6.85 -10.72
CA TRP A 53 -19.08 -5.44 -10.73
C TRP A 53 -20.12 -4.60 -11.48
N THR A 54 -20.63 -3.60 -10.80
CA THR A 54 -21.51 -2.58 -11.41
C THR A 54 -20.71 -1.28 -11.50
N PRO A 55 -20.16 -0.91 -12.67
CA PRO A 55 -19.46 0.35 -12.82
C PRO A 55 -20.38 1.54 -12.59
N THR A 56 -19.87 2.57 -11.92
CA THR A 56 -20.62 3.80 -11.67
C THR A 56 -20.97 4.51 -12.98
N ALA A 57 -21.95 5.43 -12.96
CA ALA A 57 -22.31 6.21 -14.13
C ALA A 57 -21.10 7.00 -14.68
N ALA A 58 -20.26 7.54 -13.79
CA ALA A 58 -19.05 8.27 -14.15
C ALA A 58 -18.03 7.37 -14.89
N ILE A 59 -17.78 6.16 -14.38
CA ILE A 59 -16.89 5.19 -15.00
C ILE A 59 -17.41 4.77 -16.39
N ARG A 60 -18.72 4.46 -16.50
CA ARG A 60 -19.31 4.12 -17.80
C ARG A 60 -19.21 5.26 -18.81
N LYS A 61 -19.43 6.49 -18.38
CA LYS A 61 -19.31 7.68 -19.24
C LYS A 61 -17.89 7.86 -19.77
N GLU A 62 -16.91 7.68 -18.90
CA GLU A 62 -15.50 7.77 -19.26
C GLU A 62 -15.11 6.70 -20.29
N HIS A 63 -15.39 5.43 -20.00
CA HIS A 63 -15.10 4.33 -20.91
C HIS A 63 -15.82 4.48 -22.28
N ALA A 64 -17.05 4.97 -22.27
CA ALA A 64 -17.76 5.23 -23.52
C ALA A 64 -17.10 6.36 -24.33
N ALA A 65 -16.55 7.39 -23.68
CA ALA A 65 -15.80 8.45 -24.35
C ALA A 65 -14.48 7.96 -24.95
N ASP A 66 -13.85 6.94 -24.31
CA ASP A 66 -12.62 6.30 -24.78
C ASP A 66 -12.87 5.21 -25.85
N GLY A 67 -14.13 5.01 -26.28
CA GLY A 67 -14.50 4.01 -27.29
C GLY A 67 -14.60 2.57 -26.78
N ASP A 68 -14.58 2.37 -25.46
CA ASP A 68 -14.66 1.07 -24.77
C ASP A 68 -15.88 1.03 -23.82
N PRO A 69 -17.12 1.01 -24.35
CA PRO A 69 -18.32 1.09 -23.53
C PRO A 69 -18.49 -0.15 -22.63
N LEU A 70 -18.61 0.08 -21.33
CA LEU A 70 -18.81 -0.98 -20.34
C LEU A 70 -20.27 -1.43 -20.26
N PRO A 71 -20.52 -2.73 -19.99
CA PRO A 71 -21.86 -3.23 -19.70
C PRO A 71 -22.38 -2.65 -18.37
N LYS A 72 -23.69 -2.74 -18.15
CA LYS A 72 -24.28 -2.31 -16.87
C LYS A 72 -23.72 -3.11 -15.67
N VAL A 73 -23.47 -4.38 -15.86
CA VAL A 73 -22.93 -5.30 -14.86
C VAL A 73 -21.92 -6.23 -15.54
N VAL A 74 -20.75 -6.38 -14.94
CA VAL A 74 -19.76 -7.40 -15.30
C VAL A 74 -19.95 -8.56 -14.32
N PRO A 75 -20.28 -9.79 -14.79
CA PRO A 75 -20.48 -10.95 -13.90
C PRO A 75 -19.16 -11.37 -13.26
N PRO A 76 -19.18 -12.23 -12.23
CA PRO A 76 -17.99 -12.88 -11.72
C PRO A 76 -17.24 -13.63 -12.83
N GLY A 77 -15.91 -13.54 -12.83
CA GLY A 77 -15.10 -14.21 -13.84
C GLY A 77 -13.72 -13.59 -14.02
N PRO A 78 -12.91 -14.14 -14.92
CA PRO A 78 -11.53 -13.71 -15.17
C PRO A 78 -11.43 -12.27 -15.69
N ASP A 79 -12.47 -11.78 -16.38
CA ASP A 79 -12.50 -10.43 -16.95
C ASP A 79 -13.14 -9.40 -16.00
N ASN A 80 -13.46 -9.81 -14.77
CA ASN A 80 -14.02 -8.89 -13.79
C ASN A 80 -12.91 -8.08 -13.11
N PRO A 81 -12.91 -6.74 -13.25
CA PRO A 81 -11.84 -5.91 -12.68
C PRO A 81 -11.78 -5.88 -11.15
N MET A 82 -12.83 -6.39 -10.46
CA MET A 82 -12.81 -6.56 -9.00
C MET A 82 -12.04 -7.84 -8.57
N GLY A 83 -11.66 -8.70 -9.50
CA GLY A 83 -11.00 -9.96 -9.21
C GLY A 83 -11.88 -10.93 -8.44
N THR A 84 -11.25 -11.78 -7.64
CA THR A 84 -11.91 -12.90 -6.93
C THR A 84 -12.63 -12.51 -5.65
N HIS A 85 -12.16 -11.43 -4.97
CA HIS A 85 -12.67 -11.04 -3.65
C HIS A 85 -12.70 -9.52 -3.49
N VAL A 86 -13.68 -9.06 -2.72
CA VAL A 86 -13.90 -7.63 -2.39
C VAL A 86 -14.16 -7.46 -0.91
N LEU A 87 -13.50 -6.49 -0.29
CA LEU A 87 -13.82 -5.96 1.03
C LEU A 87 -14.30 -4.51 0.84
N ARG A 88 -15.59 -4.26 1.07
CA ARG A 88 -16.16 -2.92 0.92
C ARG A 88 -15.86 -2.07 2.14
N LEU A 89 -15.49 -0.82 1.88
CA LEU A 89 -15.23 0.18 2.91
C LEU A 89 -16.54 0.88 3.32
N GLY A 90 -16.57 1.46 4.51
CA GLY A 90 -17.68 2.31 4.96
C GLY A 90 -17.83 3.61 4.18
N TRP A 91 -16.93 3.91 3.28
CA TRP A 91 -17.08 4.99 2.28
C TRP A 91 -17.80 4.42 1.05
N PRO A 92 -18.89 5.06 0.60
CA PRO A 92 -19.60 4.62 -0.61
C PRO A 92 -18.65 4.52 -1.81
N GLU A 93 -18.84 3.49 -2.63
CA GLU A 93 -18.09 3.23 -3.87
C GLU A 93 -16.61 2.82 -3.70
N TYR A 94 -16.07 2.81 -2.47
CA TYR A 94 -14.68 2.41 -2.22
C TYR A 94 -14.58 1.00 -1.68
N ALA A 95 -13.57 0.27 -2.17
CA ALA A 95 -13.29 -1.10 -1.77
C ALA A 95 -11.80 -1.43 -1.85
N ILE A 96 -11.40 -2.48 -1.13
CA ILE A 96 -10.17 -3.23 -1.34
C ILE A 96 -10.56 -4.48 -2.11
N HIS A 97 -9.93 -4.75 -3.26
CA HIS A 97 -10.36 -5.86 -4.11
C HIS A 97 -9.17 -6.45 -4.89
N GLY A 98 -9.39 -7.63 -5.47
CA GLY A 98 -8.46 -8.24 -6.40
C GLY A 98 -8.34 -7.47 -7.73
N THR A 99 -7.82 -8.12 -8.75
CA THR A 99 -7.70 -7.51 -10.07
C THR A 99 -7.63 -8.59 -11.17
N ASP A 100 -8.13 -8.26 -12.33
CA ASP A 100 -7.90 -8.94 -13.61
C ASP A 100 -6.58 -8.50 -14.28
N LYS A 101 -5.96 -7.40 -13.75
CA LYS A 101 -4.75 -6.76 -14.31
C LYS A 101 -3.64 -6.66 -13.26
N PRO A 102 -2.98 -7.79 -12.88
CA PRO A 102 -1.91 -7.80 -11.86
C PRO A 102 -0.78 -6.77 -12.10
N PRO A 103 -0.36 -6.46 -13.35
CA PRO A 103 0.67 -5.43 -13.59
C PRO A 103 0.28 -4.01 -13.16
N SER A 104 -0.99 -3.77 -12.80
CA SER A 104 -1.47 -2.47 -12.29
C SER A 104 -1.19 -2.25 -10.79
N ILE A 105 -0.66 -3.25 -10.09
CA ILE A 105 -0.27 -3.12 -8.68
C ILE A 105 1.02 -2.30 -8.57
N GLY A 106 1.07 -1.40 -7.60
CA GLY A 106 2.16 -0.43 -7.48
C GLY A 106 2.01 0.79 -8.39
N LEU A 107 0.85 0.94 -9.06
CA LEU A 107 0.55 2.06 -9.94
C LEU A 107 -0.67 2.85 -9.47
N ARG A 108 -0.77 4.09 -9.96
CA ARG A 108 -1.96 4.94 -9.85
C ARG A 108 -2.85 4.72 -11.08
N GLY A 109 -3.76 3.74 -11.01
CA GLY A 109 -4.54 3.34 -12.18
C GLY A 109 -6.01 3.01 -11.89
N THR A 110 -6.51 3.25 -10.67
CA THR A 110 -7.90 2.94 -10.33
C THR A 110 -8.79 4.19 -10.31
N HIS A 111 -10.09 3.98 -10.23
CA HIS A 111 -11.08 5.02 -9.97
C HIS A 111 -11.29 5.24 -8.46
N GLY A 112 -10.22 5.11 -7.66
CA GLY A 112 -10.21 5.36 -6.22
C GLY A 112 -10.20 4.11 -5.34
N CYS A 113 -10.61 2.94 -5.84
CA CYS A 113 -10.49 1.68 -5.12
C CYS A 113 -9.03 1.22 -4.98
N LEU A 114 -8.81 0.28 -4.07
CA LEU A 114 -7.50 -0.26 -3.73
C LEU A 114 -7.37 -1.67 -4.33
N ARG A 115 -6.50 -1.84 -5.32
CA ARG A 115 -6.26 -3.13 -5.97
C ARG A 115 -5.18 -3.92 -5.25
N MET A 116 -5.37 -5.23 -5.17
CA MET A 116 -4.39 -6.19 -4.66
C MET A 116 -4.14 -7.29 -5.69
N TYR A 117 -3.00 -7.95 -5.60
CA TYR A 117 -2.75 -9.17 -6.36
C TYR A 117 -3.82 -10.23 -6.07
N PRO A 118 -4.16 -11.10 -7.06
CA PRO A 118 -5.16 -12.15 -6.88
C PRO A 118 -4.87 -13.08 -5.70
N GLU A 119 -3.62 -13.43 -5.47
CA GLU A 119 -3.19 -14.26 -4.34
C GLU A 119 -3.26 -13.53 -2.99
N ASP A 120 -2.95 -12.22 -2.98
CA ASP A 120 -2.91 -11.41 -1.76
C ASP A 120 -4.30 -11.10 -1.23
N ILE A 121 -5.26 -10.81 -2.13
CA ILE A 121 -6.62 -10.47 -1.71
C ILE A 121 -7.33 -11.65 -1.03
N VAL A 122 -7.03 -12.89 -1.42
CA VAL A 122 -7.58 -14.10 -0.78
C VAL A 122 -7.16 -14.15 0.69
N GLY A 123 -5.84 -14.01 0.95
CA GLY A 123 -5.31 -14.05 2.32
C GLY A 123 -5.86 -12.91 3.20
N ILE A 124 -5.98 -11.69 2.66
CA ILE A 124 -6.57 -10.57 3.38
C ILE A 124 -8.08 -10.75 3.58
N TYR A 125 -8.78 -11.30 2.60
CA TYR A 125 -10.20 -11.59 2.71
C TYR A 125 -10.49 -12.55 3.87
N ASP A 126 -9.72 -13.62 4.00
CA ASP A 126 -9.89 -14.59 5.08
C ASP A 126 -9.52 -14.02 6.45
N ALA A 127 -8.41 -13.29 6.52
CA ALA A 127 -7.84 -12.81 7.78
C ALA A 127 -8.58 -11.60 8.39
N VAL A 128 -9.18 -10.72 7.55
CA VAL A 128 -9.76 -9.45 8.01
C VAL A 128 -11.27 -9.59 8.21
N PRO A 129 -11.80 -9.43 9.45
CA PRO A 129 -13.23 -9.54 9.70
C PRO A 129 -14.01 -8.30 9.23
N VAL A 130 -15.32 -8.48 9.01
CA VAL A 130 -16.26 -7.34 8.90
C VAL A 130 -16.23 -6.54 10.21
N GLY A 131 -16.28 -5.22 10.12
CA GLY A 131 -16.11 -4.29 11.23
C GLY A 131 -14.67 -3.89 11.49
N ALA A 132 -13.67 -4.54 10.89
CA ALA A 132 -12.26 -4.18 11.07
C ALA A 132 -12.01 -2.71 10.72
N PRO A 133 -11.33 -1.94 11.60
CA PRO A 133 -11.01 -0.54 11.33
C PRO A 133 -9.97 -0.43 10.22
N VAL A 134 -10.15 0.55 9.34
CA VAL A 134 -9.23 0.87 8.25
C VAL A 134 -8.85 2.34 8.36
N THR A 135 -7.55 2.61 8.44
CA THR A 135 -6.99 3.96 8.38
C THR A 135 -6.23 4.11 7.07
N VAL A 136 -6.61 5.10 6.27
CA VAL A 136 -5.94 5.45 5.01
C VAL A 136 -5.18 6.75 5.21
N VAL A 137 -3.89 6.74 4.91
CA VAL A 137 -2.99 7.89 5.04
C VAL A 137 -2.23 8.11 3.74
N ASN A 138 -1.74 9.32 3.53
CA ASN A 138 -0.76 9.65 2.50
C ASN A 138 0.48 10.25 3.16
N GLN A 139 1.38 9.37 3.58
CA GLN A 139 2.60 9.72 4.31
C GLN A 139 3.82 9.32 3.47
N PRO A 140 4.37 10.24 2.66
CA PRO A 140 5.54 9.93 1.84
C PRO A 140 6.82 9.80 2.67
N PHE A 141 6.88 10.40 3.85
CA PHE A 141 8.05 10.35 4.73
C PHE A 141 7.68 9.73 6.06
N LEU A 142 8.42 8.70 6.45
CA LEU A 142 8.26 7.96 7.70
C LEU A 142 9.56 8.06 8.49
N VAL A 143 9.47 8.36 9.78
CA VAL A 143 10.62 8.41 10.70
C VAL A 143 10.32 7.54 11.90
N GLY A 144 11.28 6.71 12.29
CA GLY A 144 11.14 5.81 13.43
C GLY A 144 12.47 5.30 13.94
N TRP A 145 12.43 4.52 15.02
CA TRP A 145 13.60 3.92 15.61
C TRP A 145 13.78 2.46 15.19
N ARG A 146 15.01 2.09 14.90
CA ARG A 146 15.45 0.71 14.73
C ARG A 146 16.59 0.46 15.72
N GLY A 147 16.27 -0.15 16.87
CA GLY A 147 17.16 -0.17 18.02
C GLY A 147 17.49 1.26 18.47
N ASP A 148 18.75 1.63 18.52
CA ASP A 148 19.24 2.96 18.90
C ASP A 148 19.48 3.91 17.71
N THR A 149 19.11 3.48 16.52
CA THR A 149 19.31 4.25 15.30
C THR A 149 17.99 4.86 14.83
N LEU A 150 17.98 6.17 14.60
CA LEU A 150 16.86 6.85 13.96
C LEU A 150 16.95 6.59 12.46
N VAL A 151 15.89 6.05 11.89
CA VAL A 151 15.78 5.74 10.46
C VAL A 151 14.69 6.56 9.82
N MET A 152 14.87 6.90 8.55
CA MET A 152 13.87 7.55 7.73
C MET A 152 13.66 6.77 6.44
N GLN A 153 12.41 6.57 6.08
CA GLN A 153 12.00 5.95 4.83
C GLN A 153 11.20 6.96 4.01
N THR A 154 11.53 7.09 2.73
CA THR A 154 10.95 8.09 1.85
C THR A 154 10.35 7.45 0.61
N TYR A 155 9.17 7.92 0.22
CA TYR A 155 8.44 7.55 -0.98
C TYR A 155 8.21 8.79 -1.84
N PRO A 156 7.97 8.64 -3.15
CA PRO A 156 7.57 9.75 -4.00
C PRO A 156 6.32 10.45 -3.44
N VAL A 157 6.35 11.76 -3.47
CA VAL A 157 5.16 12.57 -3.15
C VAL A 157 4.18 12.42 -4.31
N LEU A 158 2.92 12.11 -4.02
CA LEU A 158 1.89 11.97 -5.06
C LEU A 158 1.68 13.33 -5.77
N GLU A 159 1.48 13.30 -7.09
CA GLU A 159 1.43 14.50 -7.94
C GLU A 159 0.31 15.46 -7.52
N ASP A 160 -0.78 14.95 -6.98
CA ASP A 160 -1.94 15.71 -6.50
C ASP A 160 -1.90 16.03 -5.00
N GLU A 161 -0.75 15.83 -4.33
CA GLU A 161 -0.55 16.18 -2.92
C GLU A 161 -0.37 17.69 -2.76
N LYS A 162 -1.33 18.34 -2.09
CA LYS A 162 -1.32 19.79 -1.86
C LYS A 162 -0.53 20.19 -0.61
N ARG A 163 -0.34 19.26 0.32
CA ARG A 163 0.50 19.49 1.50
C ARG A 163 1.96 19.53 1.06
N LYS A 164 2.79 20.26 1.75
CA LYS A 164 4.22 20.36 1.46
C LYS A 164 5.02 19.46 2.42
N PRO A 165 5.09 18.12 2.19
CA PRO A 165 5.69 17.20 3.15
C PRO A 165 7.16 17.48 3.43
N HIS A 166 7.91 18.00 2.46
CA HIS A 166 9.31 18.39 2.63
C HIS A 166 9.50 19.46 3.73
N GLN A 167 8.54 20.37 3.89
CA GLN A 167 8.60 21.42 4.93
C GLN A 167 8.29 20.89 6.35
N ARG A 168 7.91 19.61 6.48
CA ARG A 168 7.52 18.98 7.76
C ARG A 168 8.50 17.93 8.24
N THR A 169 9.63 17.75 7.57
CA THR A 169 10.62 16.71 7.89
C THR A 169 11.15 16.86 9.31
N ASP A 170 11.50 18.08 9.73
CA ASP A 170 11.97 18.33 11.09
C ASP A 170 10.91 18.05 12.14
N GLN A 171 9.64 18.33 11.85
CA GLN A 171 8.53 18.00 12.74
C GLN A 171 8.38 16.48 12.91
N LEU A 172 8.55 15.70 11.84
CA LEU A 172 8.51 14.22 11.88
C LEU A 172 9.68 13.68 12.70
N ILE A 173 10.89 14.20 12.47
CA ILE A 173 12.09 13.82 13.22
C ILE A 173 11.91 14.13 14.72
N ASN A 174 11.46 15.34 15.06
CA ASN A 174 11.22 15.73 16.44
C ASN A 174 10.10 14.93 17.10
N ARG A 175 9.04 14.56 16.35
CA ARG A 175 8.00 13.65 16.86
C ARG A 175 8.57 12.26 17.17
N ALA A 176 9.40 11.70 16.27
CA ALA A 176 10.04 10.42 16.48
C ALA A 176 10.98 10.44 17.72
N ARG A 177 11.74 11.51 17.93
CA ARG A 177 12.57 11.71 19.12
C ARG A 177 11.73 11.70 20.42
N LYS A 178 10.55 12.35 20.40
CA LYS A 178 9.65 12.46 21.55
C LYS A 178 8.84 11.18 21.81
N SER A 179 8.60 10.35 20.81
CA SER A 179 7.73 9.14 20.93
C SER A 179 8.32 8.04 21.82
N MET A 180 9.58 8.15 22.20
CA MET A 180 10.28 7.22 23.10
C MET A 180 10.20 7.67 24.60
N GLN A 181 9.07 8.20 25.03
CA GLN A 181 8.80 8.49 26.45
C GLN A 181 8.64 7.17 27.23
N GLY A 182 9.75 6.66 27.77
CA GLY A 182 9.80 5.42 28.54
C GLY A 182 11.21 5.00 28.93
N GLY A 183 12.10 5.96 29.30
CA GLY A 183 13.34 5.63 30.03
C GLY A 183 14.66 5.79 29.28
N TYR A 184 14.72 6.43 28.12
CA TYR A 184 15.98 6.63 27.39
C TYR A 184 16.25 8.10 27.05
N GLY A 185 16.59 8.89 28.08
CA GLY A 185 16.91 10.33 27.93
C GLY A 185 18.06 10.66 26.97
N ALA A 186 18.92 9.68 26.64
CA ALA A 186 20.03 9.85 25.72
C ALA A 186 19.60 9.98 24.23
N ARG A 187 18.39 9.56 23.86
CA ARG A 187 17.90 9.57 22.46
C ARG A 187 17.24 10.87 22.03
N ALA A 188 16.83 11.70 22.98
CA ALA A 188 16.18 12.99 22.67
C ALA A 188 17.09 13.94 21.88
N ASN A 189 18.41 13.84 22.08
CA ASN A 189 19.42 14.72 21.48
C ASN A 189 20.28 14.04 20.39
N VAL A 190 19.81 12.92 19.83
CA VAL A 190 20.57 12.23 18.81
C VAL A 190 20.81 13.18 17.62
N ALA A 191 22.07 13.29 17.19
CA ALA A 191 22.42 14.08 16.01
C ALA A 191 21.82 13.47 14.75
N VAL A 192 21.33 14.30 13.84
CA VAL A 192 20.74 13.89 12.56
C VAL A 192 21.56 14.46 11.43
N ASN A 193 21.89 13.62 10.47
CA ASN A 193 22.57 14.01 9.24
C ASN A 193 21.55 14.72 8.31
N GLN A 194 21.48 16.03 8.41
CA GLN A 194 20.53 16.86 7.65
C GLN A 194 20.79 16.81 6.14
N ALA A 195 22.05 16.67 5.71
CA ALA A 195 22.39 16.52 4.29
C ALA A 195 21.80 15.23 3.72
N LEU A 196 21.91 14.11 4.46
CA LEU A 196 21.33 12.84 4.09
C LEU A 196 19.78 12.89 4.08
N VAL A 197 19.17 13.56 5.06
CA VAL A 197 17.71 13.78 5.07
C VAL A 197 17.25 14.54 3.84
N ALA A 198 17.96 15.62 3.45
CA ALA A 198 17.66 16.36 2.23
C ALA A 198 17.81 15.49 0.97
N GLU A 199 18.89 14.71 0.88
CA GLU A 199 19.15 13.81 -0.24
C GLU A 199 18.03 12.76 -0.41
N ILE A 200 17.65 12.04 0.66
CA ILE A 200 16.64 10.97 0.58
C ILE A 200 15.22 11.48 0.39
N THR A 201 14.92 12.72 0.78
CA THR A 201 13.61 13.33 0.51
C THR A 201 13.46 13.82 -0.91
N GLN A 202 14.56 14.25 -1.55
CA GLN A 202 14.60 14.63 -2.96
C GLN A 202 14.67 13.41 -3.90
N ASN A 203 15.35 12.35 -3.45
CA ASN A 203 15.56 11.11 -4.21
C ASN A 203 15.02 9.90 -3.44
N PRO A 204 13.71 9.74 -3.30
CA PRO A 204 13.10 8.68 -2.50
C PRO A 204 13.41 7.29 -3.08
N ARG A 205 13.79 6.34 -2.21
CA ARG A 205 14.18 4.98 -2.58
C ARG A 205 13.35 3.89 -1.90
N ALA A 206 12.36 4.26 -1.11
CA ALA A 206 11.50 3.33 -0.37
C ALA A 206 12.26 2.38 0.57
N VAL A 207 13.46 2.73 0.99
CA VAL A 207 14.28 2.00 1.97
C VAL A 207 14.43 2.80 3.25
N ALA A 208 14.52 2.12 4.41
CA ALA A 208 14.73 2.76 5.69
C ALA A 208 16.22 3.09 5.89
N VAL A 209 16.59 4.33 5.66
CA VAL A 209 17.95 4.83 5.73
C VAL A 209 18.26 5.32 7.16
N PRO A 210 19.39 4.95 7.78
CA PRO A 210 19.81 5.47 9.08
C PRO A 210 20.24 6.92 8.94
N ILE A 211 19.54 7.82 9.64
CA ILE A 211 19.79 9.27 9.59
C ILE A 211 20.54 9.81 10.81
N SER A 212 20.87 8.94 11.77
CA SER A 212 21.61 9.30 13.00
C SER A 212 22.99 8.66 13.10
N THR A 213 23.54 8.16 12.01
CA THR A 213 24.83 7.45 11.95
C THR A 213 25.95 8.28 11.33
N GLY A 214 26.21 9.48 11.85
CA GLY A 214 27.34 10.32 11.40
C GLY A 214 27.23 10.78 9.95
N ASN A 215 28.34 10.73 9.20
CA ASN A 215 28.45 11.27 7.83
C ASN A 215 28.18 10.22 6.74
N LEU A 216 27.37 9.22 7.01
CA LEU A 216 26.98 8.19 6.04
C LEU A 216 26.24 8.84 4.85
N THR A 217 26.66 8.55 3.62
CA THR A 217 25.95 8.95 2.41
C THR A 217 24.93 7.88 1.99
N LEU A 218 23.91 8.28 1.22
CA LEU A 218 22.95 7.31 0.67
C LEU A 218 23.64 6.26 -0.19
N GLN A 219 24.59 6.63 -1.01
CA GLN A 219 25.34 5.71 -1.86
C GLN A 219 26.10 4.66 -1.04
N GLN A 220 26.81 5.08 0.01
CA GLN A 220 27.52 4.17 0.91
C GLN A 220 26.56 3.21 1.61
N TYR A 221 25.40 3.71 2.08
CA TYR A 221 24.39 2.88 2.70
C TYR A 221 23.81 1.82 1.74
N LEU A 222 23.46 2.22 0.52
CA LEU A 222 22.91 1.31 -0.49
C LEU A 222 23.95 0.27 -0.97
N ALA A 223 25.23 0.68 -1.07
CA ALA A 223 26.31 -0.25 -1.44
C ALA A 223 26.57 -1.31 -0.36
N ALA A 224 26.40 -0.95 0.92
CA ALA A 224 26.56 -1.85 2.06
C ALA A 224 25.28 -2.66 2.38
N ALA A 225 24.15 -2.36 1.76
CA ALA A 225 22.89 -3.06 2.03
C ALA A 225 22.99 -4.54 1.63
N PRO A 226 22.51 -5.47 2.48
CA PRO A 226 22.53 -6.88 2.16
C PRO A 226 21.66 -7.15 0.91
N ARG A 227 22.19 -7.94 0.01
CA ARG A 227 21.43 -8.40 -1.17
C ARG A 227 20.56 -9.58 -0.79
N VAL A 228 19.27 -9.46 -1.04
CA VAL A 228 18.29 -10.53 -0.81
C VAL A 228 17.90 -11.10 -2.16
N ALA A 229 18.01 -12.43 -2.31
CA ALA A 229 17.49 -13.08 -3.51
C ALA A 229 15.95 -12.99 -3.51
N ASN A 230 15.40 -12.53 -4.62
CA ASN A 230 13.96 -12.51 -4.80
C ASN A 230 13.43 -13.94 -4.94
N ARG A 231 12.63 -14.40 -3.98
CA ARG A 231 11.97 -15.71 -4.01
C ARG A 231 10.49 -15.50 -4.31
N LEU A 232 10.13 -15.73 -5.56
CA LEU A 232 8.75 -15.65 -6.00
C LEU A 232 7.96 -16.85 -5.48
N PRO A 233 6.78 -16.65 -4.86
CA PRO A 233 5.86 -17.75 -4.59
C PRO A 233 5.47 -18.47 -5.89
N GLN A 234 5.21 -19.78 -5.83
CA GLN A 234 4.89 -20.57 -7.03
C GLN A 234 3.67 -20.08 -7.81
N ASN A 235 2.75 -19.38 -7.12
CA ASN A 235 1.50 -18.84 -7.66
C ASN A 235 1.49 -17.31 -7.75
N ALA A 236 2.65 -16.65 -7.63
CA ALA A 236 2.74 -15.20 -7.76
C ALA A 236 2.39 -14.74 -9.18
N THR A 237 1.65 -13.63 -9.28
CA THR A 237 1.20 -13.05 -10.57
C THR A 237 1.94 -11.76 -10.94
N TRP A 238 2.94 -11.36 -10.15
CA TRP A 238 3.54 -10.03 -10.20
C TRP A 238 4.92 -9.92 -10.87
N ASP A 239 5.38 -11.00 -11.49
CA ASP A 239 6.69 -11.03 -12.16
C ASP A 239 6.64 -10.70 -13.66
N GLY A 240 5.44 -10.46 -14.20
CA GLY A 240 5.23 -10.19 -15.62
C GLY A 240 5.24 -11.43 -16.52
N ASP A 241 5.42 -12.63 -15.96
CA ASP A 241 5.33 -13.87 -16.72
C ASP A 241 3.87 -14.14 -17.14
N MET A 242 3.63 -14.19 -18.45
CA MET A 242 2.32 -14.50 -19.04
C MET A 242 1.72 -15.81 -18.52
N ARG A 243 2.54 -16.82 -18.23
CA ARG A 243 2.09 -18.10 -17.65
C ARG A 243 1.50 -17.94 -16.25
N ARG A 244 1.95 -16.93 -15.49
CA ARG A 244 1.42 -16.62 -14.16
C ARG A 244 0.15 -15.80 -14.23
N GLN A 245 0.01 -14.95 -15.24
CA GLN A 245 -1.27 -14.27 -15.54
C GLN A 245 -2.37 -15.28 -15.88
N LEU A 246 -2.04 -16.35 -16.63
CA LEU A 246 -2.96 -17.46 -16.90
C LEU A 246 -3.37 -18.21 -15.62
N LYS A 247 -2.43 -18.41 -14.66
CA LYS A 247 -2.77 -18.99 -13.34
C LYS A 247 -3.68 -18.10 -12.51
N ALA A 248 -3.53 -16.78 -12.58
CA ALA A 248 -4.47 -15.84 -11.97
C ALA A 248 -5.88 -15.99 -12.55
N ALA A 249 -6.00 -16.12 -13.87
CA ALA A 249 -7.28 -16.39 -14.53
C ALA A 249 -7.92 -17.71 -14.06
N ASP A 250 -7.12 -18.76 -13.80
CA ASP A 250 -7.62 -20.03 -13.26
C ASP A 250 -8.09 -19.91 -11.82
N LEU A 251 -7.41 -19.12 -10.99
CA LEU A 251 -7.87 -18.81 -9.62
C LEU A 251 -9.21 -18.04 -9.66
N MET A 252 -9.35 -17.10 -10.59
CA MET A 252 -10.60 -16.35 -10.80
C MET A 252 -11.74 -17.26 -11.25
N LYS A 253 -11.50 -18.20 -12.18
CA LYS A 253 -12.48 -19.22 -12.61
C LYS A 253 -12.92 -20.10 -11.44
N LYS A 254 -11.97 -20.53 -10.59
CA LYS A 254 -12.28 -21.35 -9.41
C LYS A 254 -13.15 -20.61 -8.39
N ALA A 255 -12.90 -19.31 -8.17
CA ALA A 255 -13.70 -18.50 -7.25
C ALA A 255 -15.10 -18.16 -7.80
N ALA A 256 -15.28 -18.20 -9.12
CA ALA A 256 -16.54 -17.92 -9.81
C ALA A 256 -17.38 -19.21 -10.07
N ALA A 257 -16.83 -20.39 -9.79
CA ALA A 257 -17.59 -21.66 -9.90
C ALA A 257 -18.62 -21.75 -8.75
N PRO A 258 -19.85 -22.17 -9.03
CA PRO A 258 -20.94 -22.27 -8.06
C PRO A 258 -20.66 -23.32 -6.97
#